data_4c1de8bbc7a459b2f55dd516963d2fa7
#
_entry.id   4c1de8bbc7a459b2f55dd516963d2fa7
#
_cell.length_a   1.000
_cell.length_b   1.000
_cell.length_c   1.000
_cell.angle_alpha   90.00
_cell.angle_beta   90.00
_cell.angle_gamma   90.00
#
_symmetry.space_group_name_H-M   'P 1'
#
loop_
_entity.id
_entity.type
_entity.pdbx_description
1 polymer ?
#
loop_
_entity_poly.entity_id
_entity_poly.type
_entity_poly.pdbx_seq_one_letter_code
_entity_poly.pdbx_strand_id
1 'polypeptide(L)'
;MCIRDSLFTGWENPGLTEIGKAEAENAGDLINNLGIGFDCLFTSALIRAQLTGTIILKAINQNNIKIIENKALNERFYGDLQGMNKDECKQKWGEELVQTWRRSYELGPPGGETLKETGDRVLPYYLDEIHPMLMQDMNIIVAAHGNSLRSLIKYLDKVSDEDIVKLEIPTGAPIHYLFNEDGKVMYKKSLIE
;
A
#
# COMPACT_ATOMS: atom_id res chain seq x y z
N MET A 1 2.07 -20.35 6.76
CA MET A 1 2.13 -19.71 5.42
C MET A 1 1.09 -18.60 5.41
N CYS A 2 1.48 -17.38 5.12
CA CYS A 2 0.54 -16.25 5.11
C CYS A 2 -0.40 -16.39 3.90
N ILE A 3 -1.70 -16.14 4.05
CA ILE A 3 -2.68 -16.18 2.94
C ILE A 3 -2.16 -15.34 1.76
N ARG A 4 -1.57 -14.18 2.04
CA ARG A 4 -0.97 -13.28 1.05
C ARG A 4 0.14 -13.97 0.21
N ASP A 5 0.92 -14.87 0.79
CA ASP A 5 2.08 -15.44 0.11
C ASP A 5 1.67 -16.53 -0.88
N SER A 6 0.53 -17.17 -0.65
CA SER A 6 0.02 -18.26 -1.47
C SER A 6 -1.10 -17.87 -2.44
N LEU A 7 -1.85 -16.78 -2.18
CA LEU A 7 -3.02 -16.41 -2.99
C LEU A 7 -2.85 -15.05 -3.68
N PHE A 8 -3.55 -14.87 -4.80
CA PHE A 8 -3.83 -13.59 -5.41
C PHE A 8 -5.02 -12.94 -4.70
N THR A 9 -4.78 -12.28 -3.57
CA THR A 9 -5.86 -11.75 -2.73
C THR A 9 -6.63 -10.60 -3.40
N GLY A 10 -5.92 -9.66 -4.04
CA GLY A 10 -6.54 -8.52 -4.73
C GLY A 10 -7.59 -7.80 -3.89
N TRP A 11 -8.84 -7.76 -4.41
CA TRP A 11 -9.99 -7.16 -3.75
C TRP A 11 -10.81 -8.15 -2.91
N GLU A 12 -10.44 -9.43 -2.86
CA GLU A 12 -10.94 -10.32 -1.80
C GLU A 12 -10.65 -9.69 -0.45
N ASN A 13 -11.58 -9.82 0.49
CA ASN A 13 -11.56 -9.02 1.72
C ASN A 13 -11.35 -9.85 3.00
N PRO A 14 -10.29 -10.70 3.08
CA PRO A 14 -9.92 -11.35 4.33
C PRO A 14 -9.37 -10.33 5.32
N GLY A 15 -9.56 -10.61 6.61
CA GLY A 15 -8.93 -9.85 7.68
C GLY A 15 -7.42 -10.11 7.80
N LEU A 16 -6.81 -9.59 8.86
CA LEU A 16 -5.41 -9.84 9.18
C LEU A 16 -5.23 -11.21 9.83
N THR A 17 -4.12 -11.86 9.51
CA THR A 17 -3.62 -13.01 10.29
C THR A 17 -2.98 -12.51 11.59
N GLU A 18 -2.69 -13.42 12.53
CA GLU A 18 -1.97 -13.06 13.76
C GLU A 18 -0.59 -12.46 13.46
N ILE A 19 0.11 -12.99 12.44
CA ILE A 19 1.38 -12.39 11.96
C ILE A 19 1.15 -10.98 11.45
N GLY A 20 0.10 -10.75 10.65
CA GLY A 20 -0.23 -9.42 10.13
C GLY A 20 -0.60 -8.41 11.22
N LYS A 21 -1.21 -8.86 12.32
CA LYS A 21 -1.48 -8.01 13.49
C LYS A 21 -0.17 -7.62 14.19
N ALA A 22 0.72 -8.58 14.42
CA ALA A 22 2.03 -8.33 15.02
C ALA A 22 2.90 -7.39 14.15
N GLU A 23 2.87 -7.55 12.80
CA GLU A 23 3.52 -6.64 11.86
C GLU A 23 2.95 -5.21 11.98
N ALA A 24 1.63 -5.06 12.15
CA ALA A 24 0.98 -3.76 12.32
C ALA A 24 1.31 -3.12 13.68
N GLU A 25 1.41 -3.90 14.75
CA GLU A 25 1.84 -3.43 16.08
C GLU A 25 3.29 -2.93 16.01
N ASN A 26 4.19 -3.71 15.44
CA ASN A 26 5.60 -3.30 15.24
C ASN A 26 5.71 -2.02 14.39
N ALA A 27 4.91 -1.91 13.33
CA ALA A 27 4.85 -0.69 12.52
C ALA A 27 4.41 0.52 13.36
N GLY A 28 3.43 0.35 14.24
CA GLY A 28 3.00 1.36 15.18
C GLY A 28 4.11 1.80 16.14
N ASP A 29 4.86 0.87 16.70
CA ASP A 29 6.01 1.16 17.58
C ASP A 29 7.09 1.96 16.85
N LEU A 30 7.41 1.58 15.60
CA LEU A 30 8.38 2.29 14.76
C LEU A 30 7.92 3.72 14.48
N ILE A 31 6.63 3.93 14.18
CA ILE A 31 6.04 5.25 13.95
C ILE A 31 6.03 6.07 15.24
N ASN A 32 5.69 5.46 16.38
CA ASN A 32 5.69 6.13 17.69
C ASN A 32 7.08 6.70 18.05
N ASN A 33 8.15 6.03 17.66
CA ASN A 33 9.53 6.50 17.89
C ASN A 33 9.87 7.78 17.11
N LEU A 34 9.07 8.21 16.14
CA LEU A 34 9.22 9.50 15.47
C LEU A 34 8.86 10.68 16.39
N GLY A 35 8.04 10.44 17.41
CA GLY A 35 7.60 11.47 18.37
C GLY A 35 6.71 12.55 17.73
N ILE A 36 6.01 12.26 16.64
CA ILE A 36 5.13 13.20 15.93
C ILE A 36 3.66 12.82 16.13
N GLY A 37 2.81 13.84 16.16
CA GLY A 37 1.36 13.66 16.14
C GLY A 37 0.85 13.56 14.69
N PHE A 38 -0.22 12.81 14.47
CA PHE A 38 -0.88 12.70 13.17
C PHE A 38 -2.29 13.29 13.21
N ASP A 39 -2.71 13.89 12.12
CA ASP A 39 -4.00 14.57 11.99
C ASP A 39 -5.08 13.66 11.40
N CYS A 40 -4.69 12.75 10.51
CA CYS A 40 -5.61 11.78 9.92
C CYS A 40 -4.89 10.53 9.39
N LEU A 41 -5.69 9.48 9.18
CA LEU A 41 -5.32 8.24 8.54
C LEU A 41 -6.13 8.05 7.26
N PHE A 42 -5.47 7.90 6.13
CA PHE A 42 -6.08 7.42 4.88
C PHE A 42 -5.88 5.91 4.75
N THR A 43 -6.95 5.20 4.38
CA THR A 43 -6.87 3.76 4.16
C THR A 43 -7.78 3.32 3.00
N SER A 44 -7.61 2.08 2.57
CA SER A 44 -8.44 1.49 1.52
C SER A 44 -9.80 1.03 2.05
N ALA A 45 -10.70 0.65 1.14
CA ALA A 45 -11.97 0.02 1.49
C ALA A 45 -11.83 -1.47 1.91
N LEU A 46 -10.60 -2.00 2.01
CA LEU A 46 -10.34 -3.40 2.36
C LEU A 46 -10.00 -3.52 3.85
N ILE A 47 -10.71 -4.42 4.54
CA ILE A 47 -10.66 -4.55 6.00
C ILE A 47 -9.23 -4.74 6.56
N ARG A 48 -8.35 -5.45 5.86
CA ARG A 48 -6.97 -5.66 6.30
C ARG A 48 -6.15 -4.37 6.42
N ALA A 49 -6.37 -3.39 5.53
CA ALA A 49 -5.70 -2.09 5.61
C ALA A 49 -6.31 -1.22 6.72
N GLN A 50 -7.63 -1.25 6.87
CA GLN A 50 -8.34 -0.56 7.95
C GLN A 50 -7.89 -1.07 9.32
N LEU A 51 -7.81 -2.39 9.50
CA LEU A 51 -7.31 -3.01 10.73
C LEU A 51 -5.84 -2.66 10.98
N THR A 52 -4.98 -2.67 9.95
CA THR A 52 -3.58 -2.23 10.08
C THR A 52 -3.51 -0.79 10.58
N GLY A 53 -4.26 0.12 9.96
CA GLY A 53 -4.32 1.52 10.38
C GLY A 53 -4.81 1.68 11.82
N THR A 54 -5.88 0.98 12.20
CA THR A 54 -6.43 1.03 13.56
C THR A 54 -5.44 0.51 14.61
N ILE A 55 -4.71 -0.58 14.31
CA ILE A 55 -3.67 -1.12 15.20
C ILE A 55 -2.53 -0.11 15.36
N ILE A 56 -2.07 0.51 14.27
CA ILE A 56 -1.05 1.56 14.31
C ILE A 56 -1.51 2.73 15.19
N LEU A 57 -2.73 3.24 14.98
CA LEU A 57 -3.26 4.36 15.77
C LEU A 57 -3.32 4.02 17.26
N LYS A 58 -3.67 2.79 17.59
CA LYS A 58 -3.68 2.31 18.98
C LYS A 58 -2.26 2.29 19.57
N ALA A 59 -1.27 1.80 18.84
CA ALA A 59 0.12 1.73 19.30
C ALA A 59 0.71 3.13 19.55
N ILE A 60 0.37 4.12 18.73
CA ILE A 60 0.82 5.52 18.89
C ILE A 60 -0.08 6.35 19.82
N ASN A 61 -1.10 5.75 20.45
CA ASN A 61 -2.07 6.41 21.35
C ASN A 61 -2.86 7.57 20.70
N GLN A 62 -3.18 7.46 19.40
CA GLN A 62 -3.91 8.48 18.63
C GLN A 62 -5.21 7.94 18.02
N ASN A 63 -6.05 7.27 18.85
CA ASN A 63 -7.28 6.60 18.40
C ASN A 63 -8.40 7.54 17.93
N ASN A 64 -8.28 8.84 18.17
CA ASN A 64 -9.35 9.81 17.94
C ASN A 64 -9.15 10.64 16.66
N ILE A 65 -8.12 10.37 15.86
CA ILE A 65 -7.92 11.08 14.59
C ILE A 65 -8.89 10.59 13.53
N LYS A 66 -9.15 11.43 12.54
CA LYS A 66 -10.05 11.10 11.42
C LYS A 66 -9.49 9.97 10.58
N ILE A 67 -10.32 8.94 10.33
CA ILE A 67 -10.02 7.85 9.39
C ILE A 67 -10.82 8.09 8.11
N ILE A 68 -10.14 8.10 6.96
CA ILE A 68 -10.72 8.34 5.64
C ILE A 68 -10.48 7.10 4.78
N GLU A 69 -11.57 6.43 4.40
CA GLU A 69 -11.54 5.20 3.61
C GLU A 69 -11.88 5.51 2.15
N ASN A 70 -11.08 5.00 1.21
CA ASN A 70 -11.40 5.15 -0.21
C ASN A 70 -10.90 3.95 -1.04
N LYS A 71 -11.75 3.51 -2.00
CA LYS A 71 -11.43 2.44 -2.95
C LYS A 71 -10.22 2.77 -3.85
N ALA A 72 -9.92 4.04 -4.06
CA ALA A 72 -8.73 4.45 -4.80
C ALA A 72 -7.43 3.91 -4.19
N LEU A 73 -7.41 3.63 -2.88
CA LEU A 73 -6.26 3.04 -2.19
C LEU A 73 -6.30 1.50 -2.10
N ASN A 74 -7.29 0.83 -2.71
CA ASN A 74 -7.36 -0.63 -2.73
C ASN A 74 -6.10 -1.25 -3.36
N GLU A 75 -5.84 -2.51 -3.03
CA GLU A 75 -4.84 -3.34 -3.73
C GLU A 75 -5.18 -3.43 -5.23
N ARG A 76 -4.20 -3.76 -6.05
CA ARG A 76 -4.41 -4.07 -7.46
C ARG A 76 -5.48 -5.15 -7.61
N PHE A 77 -6.42 -4.91 -8.52
CA PHE A 77 -7.43 -5.89 -8.87
C PHE A 77 -6.82 -6.99 -9.74
N TYR A 78 -6.93 -8.24 -9.32
CA TYR A 78 -6.30 -9.35 -10.03
C TYR A 78 -7.23 -10.08 -11.01
N GLY A 79 -8.43 -9.54 -11.30
CA GLY A 79 -9.36 -10.10 -12.29
C GLY A 79 -9.63 -11.60 -12.05
N ASP A 80 -9.43 -12.41 -13.08
CA ASP A 80 -9.70 -13.85 -13.06
C ASP A 80 -8.78 -14.63 -12.10
N LEU A 81 -7.71 -14.02 -11.61
CA LEU A 81 -6.79 -14.65 -10.66
C LEU A 81 -7.19 -14.43 -9.21
N GLN A 82 -8.19 -13.57 -8.92
CA GLN A 82 -8.57 -13.28 -7.54
C GLN A 82 -8.96 -14.55 -6.76
N GLY A 83 -8.44 -14.67 -5.54
CA GLY A 83 -8.67 -15.81 -4.67
C GLY A 83 -7.91 -17.09 -5.07
N MET A 84 -7.31 -17.14 -6.26
CA MET A 84 -6.60 -18.32 -6.73
C MET A 84 -5.24 -18.49 -6.07
N ASN A 85 -4.83 -19.76 -5.92
CA ASN A 85 -3.49 -20.10 -5.47
C ASN A 85 -2.46 -19.77 -6.57
N LYS A 86 -1.33 -19.17 -6.19
CA LYS A 86 -0.29 -18.73 -7.14
C LYS A 86 0.34 -19.90 -7.90
N ASP A 87 0.49 -21.06 -7.26
CA ASP A 87 1.08 -22.22 -7.91
C ASP A 87 0.08 -22.91 -8.85
N GLU A 88 -1.21 -22.93 -8.50
CA GLU A 88 -2.28 -23.36 -9.42
C GLU A 88 -2.36 -22.42 -10.64
N CYS A 89 -2.21 -21.12 -10.46
CA CYS A 89 -2.14 -20.18 -11.57
C CYS A 89 -0.95 -20.46 -12.49
N LYS A 90 0.23 -20.74 -11.93
CA LYS A 90 1.40 -21.13 -12.73
C LYS A 90 1.18 -22.42 -13.52
N GLN A 91 0.51 -23.39 -12.92
CA GLN A 91 0.16 -24.65 -13.62
C GLN A 91 -0.83 -24.42 -14.76
N LYS A 92 -1.81 -23.53 -14.57
CA LYS A 92 -2.87 -23.25 -15.54
C LYS A 92 -2.43 -22.38 -16.72
N TRP A 93 -1.64 -21.34 -16.46
CA TRP A 93 -1.26 -20.34 -17.48
C TRP A 93 0.24 -20.32 -17.81
N GLY A 94 1.04 -21.11 -17.12
CA GLY A 94 2.50 -21.10 -17.24
C GLY A 94 3.18 -20.09 -16.30
N GLU A 95 4.34 -20.47 -15.79
CA GLU A 95 5.07 -19.66 -14.80
C GLU A 95 5.50 -18.31 -15.36
N GLU A 96 6.00 -18.29 -16.60
CA GLU A 96 6.49 -17.07 -17.27
C GLU A 96 5.38 -16.02 -17.42
N LEU A 97 4.19 -16.44 -17.87
CA LEU A 97 3.07 -15.52 -18.06
C LEU A 97 2.54 -14.98 -16.73
N VAL A 98 2.40 -15.84 -15.72
CA VAL A 98 2.00 -15.42 -14.37
C VAL A 98 3.04 -14.47 -13.75
N GLN A 99 4.32 -14.72 -13.96
CA GLN A 99 5.39 -13.84 -13.51
C GLN A 99 5.35 -12.50 -14.25
N THR A 100 5.08 -12.49 -15.55
CA THR A 100 4.88 -11.27 -16.34
C THR A 100 3.74 -10.43 -15.78
N TRP A 101 2.57 -11.00 -15.51
CA TRP A 101 1.45 -10.28 -14.89
C TRP A 101 1.78 -9.70 -13.50
N ARG A 102 2.65 -10.38 -12.75
CA ARG A 102 3.06 -9.91 -11.43
C ARG A 102 4.11 -8.80 -11.47
N ARG A 103 4.97 -8.79 -12.49
CA ARG A 103 6.20 -8.00 -12.55
C ARG A 103 6.27 -7.09 -13.77
N SER A 104 5.16 -6.83 -14.45
CA SER A 104 5.09 -5.83 -15.52
C SER A 104 4.37 -4.58 -15.03
N TYR A 105 4.76 -3.44 -15.57
CA TYR A 105 4.08 -2.17 -15.34
C TYR A 105 2.80 -2.07 -16.18
N GLU A 106 2.86 -2.52 -17.46
CA GLU A 106 1.78 -2.36 -18.44
C GLU A 106 1.01 -3.65 -18.76
N LEU A 107 1.49 -4.83 -18.31
CA LEU A 107 0.79 -6.09 -18.54
C LEU A 107 0.17 -6.59 -17.24
N GLY A 108 -1.12 -6.91 -17.30
CA GLY A 108 -1.89 -7.39 -16.16
C GLY A 108 -2.58 -8.73 -16.44
N PRO A 109 -3.18 -9.35 -15.41
CA PRO A 109 -3.93 -10.58 -15.56
C PRO A 109 -5.24 -10.33 -16.30
N PRO A 110 -5.85 -11.37 -16.90
CA PRO A 110 -7.15 -11.26 -17.58
C PRO A 110 -8.21 -10.65 -16.67
N GLY A 111 -8.90 -9.61 -17.16
CA GLY A 111 -9.94 -8.90 -16.40
C GLY A 111 -9.45 -8.11 -15.18
N GLY A 112 -8.14 -8.06 -14.96
CA GLY A 112 -7.53 -7.36 -13.82
C GLY A 112 -6.80 -6.08 -14.22
N GLU A 113 -6.26 -5.40 -13.22
CA GLU A 113 -5.46 -4.17 -13.37
C GLU A 113 -3.99 -4.50 -13.66
N THR A 114 -3.34 -3.67 -14.46
CA THR A 114 -1.90 -3.48 -14.51
C THR A 114 -1.43 -2.65 -13.30
N LEU A 115 -0.12 -2.53 -13.07
CA LEU A 115 0.39 -1.61 -12.06
C LEU A 115 0.14 -0.15 -12.48
N LYS A 116 0.18 0.15 -13.79
CA LYS A 116 -0.16 1.44 -14.36
C LYS A 116 -1.60 1.84 -14.05
N GLU A 117 -2.57 0.98 -14.34
CA GLU A 117 -4.00 1.23 -14.06
C GLU A 117 -4.27 1.38 -12.56
N THR A 118 -3.55 0.64 -11.70
CA THR A 118 -3.58 0.88 -10.25
C THR A 118 -3.12 2.31 -9.94
N GLY A 119 -2.06 2.78 -10.59
CA GLY A 119 -1.57 4.16 -10.47
C GLY A 119 -2.57 5.19 -10.99
N ASP A 120 -3.25 4.91 -12.09
CA ASP A 120 -4.22 5.81 -12.72
C ASP A 120 -5.42 6.13 -11.80
N ARG A 121 -5.70 5.31 -10.78
CA ARG A 121 -6.69 5.60 -9.75
C ARG A 121 -6.11 6.12 -8.42
N VAL A 122 -4.91 5.69 -8.07
CA VAL A 122 -4.25 6.11 -6.82
C VAL A 122 -3.79 7.56 -6.90
N LEU A 123 -3.17 7.95 -8.03
CA LEU A 123 -2.52 9.26 -8.15
C LEU A 123 -3.52 10.44 -8.18
N PRO A 124 -4.63 10.40 -8.93
CA PRO A 124 -5.63 11.46 -8.84
C PRO A 124 -6.15 11.61 -7.41
N TYR A 125 -6.46 10.51 -6.73
CA TYR A 125 -6.92 10.55 -5.35
C TYR A 125 -5.86 11.16 -4.39
N TYR A 126 -4.60 10.81 -4.58
CA TYR A 126 -3.51 11.41 -3.80
C TYR A 126 -3.42 12.92 -4.03
N LEU A 127 -3.47 13.36 -5.29
CA LEU A 127 -3.34 14.76 -5.68
C LEU A 127 -4.53 15.61 -5.26
N ASP A 128 -5.73 15.05 -5.30
CA ASP A 128 -6.96 15.79 -5.02
C ASP A 128 -7.32 15.80 -3.52
N GLU A 129 -6.99 14.75 -2.77
CA GLU A 129 -7.46 14.56 -1.39
C GLU A 129 -6.33 14.56 -0.35
N ILE A 130 -5.21 13.90 -0.62
CA ILE A 130 -4.12 13.72 0.36
C ILE A 130 -3.13 14.88 0.30
N HIS A 131 -2.65 15.18 -0.90
CA HIS A 131 -1.63 16.20 -1.10
C HIS A 131 -2.06 17.61 -0.61
N PRO A 132 -3.31 18.08 -0.82
CA PRO A 132 -3.72 19.37 -0.30
C PRO A 132 -3.68 19.48 1.23
N MET A 133 -3.91 18.36 1.94
CA MET A 133 -3.81 18.33 3.40
C MET A 133 -2.36 18.37 3.86
N LEU A 134 -1.44 17.71 3.14
CA LEU A 134 0.01 17.85 3.39
C LEU A 134 0.48 19.31 3.22
N MET A 135 -0.08 20.03 2.23
CA MET A 135 0.21 21.46 2.01
C MET A 135 -0.38 22.40 3.07
N GLN A 136 -1.19 21.88 3.99
CA GLN A 136 -1.70 22.56 5.18
C GLN A 136 -0.94 22.14 6.45
N ASP A 137 0.29 21.66 6.31
CA ASP A 137 1.16 21.17 7.40
C ASP A 137 0.57 20.01 8.22
N MET A 138 -0.37 19.25 7.64
CA MET A 138 -0.95 18.08 8.31
C MET A 138 -0.03 16.87 8.21
N ASN A 139 0.13 16.16 9.31
CA ASN A 139 0.83 14.87 9.36
C ASN A 139 -0.16 13.73 9.05
N ILE A 140 0.12 12.95 8.03
CA ILE A 140 -0.81 11.96 7.48
C ILE A 140 -0.22 10.56 7.52
N ILE A 141 -1.01 9.59 7.96
CA ILE A 141 -0.71 8.17 7.78
C ILE A 141 -1.50 7.65 6.57
N VAL A 142 -0.83 6.88 5.70
CA VAL A 142 -1.48 6.13 4.62
C VAL A 142 -1.27 4.64 4.86
N ALA A 143 -2.31 3.92 5.24
CA ALA A 143 -2.31 2.47 5.41
C ALA A 143 -3.03 1.80 4.22
N ALA A 144 -2.26 1.22 3.29
CA ALA A 144 -2.80 0.67 2.06
C ALA A 144 -2.10 -0.66 1.68
N HIS A 145 -1.83 -0.91 0.41
CA HIS A 145 -1.37 -2.21 -0.09
C HIS A 145 -0.13 -2.08 -0.95
N GLY A 146 0.55 -3.21 -1.18
CA GLY A 146 1.81 -3.24 -1.90
C GLY A 146 1.77 -2.54 -3.26
N ASN A 147 0.75 -2.76 -4.10
CA ASN A 147 0.70 -2.14 -5.42
C ASN A 147 0.17 -0.70 -5.38
N SER A 148 -0.79 -0.35 -4.53
CA SER A 148 -1.22 1.04 -4.37
C SER A 148 -0.13 1.92 -3.78
N LEU A 149 0.60 1.43 -2.75
CA LEU A 149 1.76 2.15 -2.21
C LEU A 149 2.92 2.23 -3.21
N ARG A 150 3.15 1.18 -4.00
CA ARG A 150 4.16 1.18 -5.08
C ARG A 150 3.85 2.25 -6.12
N SER A 151 2.59 2.43 -6.50
CA SER A 151 2.17 3.50 -7.42
C SER A 151 2.45 4.89 -6.83
N LEU A 152 2.18 5.09 -5.54
CA LEU A 152 2.47 6.34 -4.85
C LEU A 152 3.99 6.60 -4.75
N ILE A 153 4.77 5.60 -4.37
CA ILE A 153 6.25 5.68 -4.31
C ILE A 153 6.82 6.01 -5.70
N LYS A 154 6.30 5.37 -6.76
CA LYS A 154 6.74 5.68 -8.13
C LYS A 154 6.62 7.16 -8.45
N TYR A 155 5.52 7.78 -8.09
CA TYR A 155 5.28 9.22 -8.29
C TYR A 155 6.20 10.08 -7.41
N LEU A 156 6.25 9.81 -6.11
CA LEU A 156 7.00 10.61 -5.15
C LEU A 156 8.52 10.56 -5.39
N ASP A 157 9.05 9.38 -5.69
CA ASP A 157 10.48 9.14 -5.88
C ASP A 157 10.92 9.22 -7.35
N LYS A 158 9.98 9.45 -8.29
CA LYS A 158 10.22 9.50 -9.73
C LYS A 158 10.89 8.23 -10.27
N VAL A 159 10.45 7.06 -9.78
CA VAL A 159 10.98 5.76 -10.17
C VAL A 159 10.53 5.41 -11.60
N SER A 160 11.42 4.83 -12.40
CA SER A 160 11.11 4.40 -13.77
C SER A 160 10.10 3.23 -13.80
N ASP A 161 9.52 2.95 -14.97
CA ASP A 161 8.61 1.82 -15.17
C ASP A 161 9.33 0.48 -14.98
N GLU A 162 10.59 0.40 -15.39
CA GLU A 162 11.44 -0.78 -15.25
C GLU A 162 11.87 -1.05 -13.81
N ASP A 163 12.04 0.00 -13.01
CA ASP A 163 12.54 -0.15 -11.64
C ASP A 163 11.42 -0.31 -10.62
N ILE A 164 10.25 0.29 -10.87
CA ILE A 164 9.12 0.17 -9.93
C ILE A 164 8.65 -1.28 -9.76
N VAL A 165 8.74 -2.09 -10.79
CA VAL A 165 8.33 -3.51 -10.75
C VAL A 165 9.29 -4.38 -9.93
N LYS A 166 10.52 -3.91 -9.71
CA LYS A 166 11.55 -4.57 -8.87
C LYS A 166 11.44 -4.15 -7.40
N LEU A 167 10.78 -3.01 -7.12
CA LEU A 167 10.66 -2.49 -5.77
C LEU A 167 9.85 -3.45 -4.89
N GLU A 168 10.45 -3.91 -3.82
CA GLU A 168 9.77 -4.67 -2.77
C GLU A 168 9.45 -3.74 -1.59
N ILE A 169 8.21 -3.80 -1.12
CA ILE A 169 7.76 -3.11 0.09
C ILE A 169 7.40 -4.20 1.10
N PRO A 170 8.23 -4.44 2.12
CA PRO A 170 7.91 -5.42 3.16
C PRO A 170 6.63 -5.02 3.89
N THR A 171 5.86 -6.00 4.37
CA THR A 171 4.70 -5.72 5.22
C THR A 171 5.16 -5.18 6.58
N GLY A 172 4.34 -4.29 7.14
CA GLY A 172 4.68 -3.67 8.41
C GLY A 172 5.94 -2.79 8.39
N ALA A 173 6.38 -2.37 7.18
CA ALA A 173 7.55 -1.52 6.98
C ALA A 173 7.11 -0.08 6.69
N PRO A 174 7.00 0.81 7.69
CA PRO A 174 6.64 2.19 7.45
C PRO A 174 7.74 2.95 6.71
N ILE A 175 7.33 3.81 5.78
CA ILE A 175 8.22 4.73 5.08
C ILE A 175 7.81 6.15 5.45
N HIS A 176 8.75 6.89 6.01
CA HIS A 176 8.56 8.28 6.40
C HIS A 176 9.02 9.21 5.27
N TYR A 177 8.15 10.12 4.87
CA TYR A 177 8.43 11.18 3.92
C TYR A 177 8.27 12.55 4.59
N LEU A 178 9.18 13.48 4.28
CA LEU A 178 9.01 14.91 4.57
C LEU A 178 8.90 15.68 3.27
N PHE A 179 7.99 16.64 3.24
CA PHE A 179 7.75 17.49 2.09
C PHE A 179 8.12 18.93 2.41
N ASN A 180 8.51 19.71 1.39
CA ASN A 180 8.65 21.17 1.52
C ASN A 180 7.32 21.86 1.21
N GLU A 181 7.30 23.19 1.30
CA GLU A 181 6.15 24.06 1.01
C GLU A 181 5.63 23.93 -0.43
N ASP A 182 6.47 23.49 -1.39
CA ASP A 182 6.08 23.21 -2.76
C ASP A 182 5.54 21.77 -2.95
N GLY A 183 5.43 20.96 -1.90
CA GLY A 183 5.01 19.55 -1.96
C GLY A 183 6.04 18.59 -2.56
N LYS A 184 7.33 19.01 -2.60
CA LYS A 184 8.42 18.13 -3.06
C LYS A 184 8.98 17.32 -1.91
N VAL A 185 9.31 16.08 -2.16
CA VAL A 185 9.98 15.21 -1.18
C VAL A 185 11.37 15.78 -0.85
N MET A 186 11.58 16.09 0.42
CA MET A 186 12.85 16.57 0.97
C MET A 186 13.65 15.44 1.63
N TYR A 187 12.93 14.48 2.18
CA TYR A 187 13.52 13.37 2.92
C TYR A 187 12.63 12.13 2.83
N LYS A 188 13.28 10.97 2.76
CA LYS A 188 12.64 9.66 2.81
C LYS A 188 13.47 8.72 3.67
N LYS A 189 12.82 7.96 4.55
CA LYS A 189 13.46 6.89 5.32
C LYS A 189 12.50 5.71 5.50
N SER A 190 12.98 4.50 5.23
CA SER A 190 12.35 3.29 5.76
C SER A 190 12.60 3.22 7.27
N LEU A 191 11.58 2.93 8.06
CA LEU A 191 11.71 2.83 9.52
C LEU A 191 12.14 1.43 9.98
N ILE A 192 12.19 0.46 9.07
CA ILE A 192 12.89 -0.81 9.28
C ILE A 192 14.30 -0.69 8.69
N GLU A 193 15.28 -1.14 9.41
CA GLU A 193 16.65 -1.28 8.93
C GLU A 193 16.81 -2.53 8.06
#